data_1909fb27e05170aa27ca5a00204fa8df
#
_entry.id   1909fb27e05170aa27ca5a00204fa8df
#
_cell.length_a   1.000
_cell.length_b   1.000
_cell.length_c   1.000
_cell.angle_alpha   90.00
_cell.angle_beta   90.00
_cell.angle_gamma   90.00
#
_symmetry.space_group_name_H-M   'P 1'
#
loop_
_entity.id
_entity.type
_entity.pdbx_description
1 polymer ?
#
loop_
_entity_poly.entity_id
_entity_poly.type
_entity_poly.pdbx_seq_one_letter_code
_entity_poly.pdbx_strand_id
1 'polypeptide(L)'
;MKQMIEGLAVYTQGDSAHREIVFLHGFPYDHTLWNPLIKGLCKEYYCVSYDIRGLGASSIQDGQYTIEGFVDDLEMVMKKLGLKKPIVCGFSMGGYIVLRALERMQERFGGVILCDSVAQPDSNEGKIKRSKTIQSIDKEGLKPFVETFVNNCFMPWYKQKHPEVIESWIKKASNFSAKGVKGCLLAMMGRNDMQASLASITLPALVICGKEDTITPINVVEAMAKAMPKAHFVSIEKCGHMSVVEDAPKAIEAIDAFLKGIKK
;
A
#
# COMPACT_ATOMS: atom_id res chain seq x y z
N MET A 1 -14.10 0.90 -13.79
CA MET A 1 -14.19 2.23 -14.47
C MET A 1 -12.96 3.04 -14.05
N LYS A 2 -12.45 3.91 -14.94
CA LYS A 2 -11.37 4.88 -14.60
C LYS A 2 -11.93 6.29 -14.65
N GLN A 3 -11.59 7.12 -13.67
CA GLN A 3 -11.94 8.56 -13.64
C GLN A 3 -10.82 9.37 -12.98
N MET A 4 -10.76 10.65 -13.29
CA MET A 4 -9.84 11.59 -12.62
C MET A 4 -10.61 12.36 -11.55
N ILE A 5 -10.13 12.32 -10.30
CA ILE A 5 -10.70 13.04 -9.18
C ILE A 5 -9.62 13.94 -8.58
N GLU A 6 -9.75 15.25 -8.74
CA GLU A 6 -8.80 16.27 -8.23
C GLU A 6 -7.33 15.93 -8.54
N GLY A 7 -7.09 15.42 -9.77
CA GLY A 7 -5.76 15.04 -10.23
C GLY A 7 -5.33 13.63 -9.87
N LEU A 8 -6.12 12.84 -9.15
CA LEU A 8 -5.85 11.43 -8.89
C LEU A 8 -6.56 10.53 -9.89
N ALA A 9 -5.85 9.54 -10.42
CA ALA A 9 -6.43 8.50 -11.25
C ALA A 9 -7.07 7.42 -10.36
N VAL A 10 -8.39 7.40 -10.33
CA VAL A 10 -9.19 6.50 -9.49
C VAL A 10 -9.85 5.43 -10.35
N TYR A 11 -9.85 4.20 -9.86
CA TYR A 11 -10.36 3.02 -10.55
C TYR A 11 -11.37 2.31 -9.66
N THR A 12 -12.54 1.99 -10.22
CA THR A 12 -13.60 1.30 -9.50
C THR A 12 -14.01 0.03 -10.23
N GLN A 13 -14.29 -1.03 -9.45
CA GLN A 13 -14.75 -2.32 -9.96
C GLN A 13 -15.68 -2.99 -8.94
N GLY A 14 -16.72 -3.67 -9.43
CA GLY A 14 -17.80 -4.25 -8.60
C GLY A 14 -19.04 -3.38 -8.57
N ASP A 15 -20.08 -3.85 -7.89
CA ASP A 15 -21.33 -3.11 -7.70
C ASP A 15 -21.21 -2.15 -6.53
N SER A 16 -21.55 -0.88 -6.76
CA SER A 16 -21.51 0.18 -5.73
C SER A 16 -22.49 -0.03 -4.56
N ALA A 17 -23.44 -0.94 -4.70
CA ALA A 17 -24.32 -1.36 -3.60
C ALA A 17 -23.64 -2.32 -2.61
N HIS A 18 -22.53 -2.92 -2.98
CA HIS A 18 -21.76 -3.80 -2.12
C HIS A 18 -20.91 -3.03 -1.11
N ARG A 19 -20.40 -3.75 -0.09
CA ARG A 19 -19.44 -3.18 0.88
C ARG A 19 -18.19 -2.68 0.16
N GLU A 20 -17.77 -1.49 0.53
CA GLU A 20 -16.68 -0.76 -0.11
C GLU A 20 -15.32 -1.19 0.44
N ILE A 21 -14.35 -1.37 -0.44
CA ILE A 21 -12.93 -1.55 -0.09
C ILE A 21 -12.10 -0.53 -0.86
N VAL A 22 -11.28 0.26 -0.15
CA VAL A 22 -10.33 1.20 -0.76
C VAL A 22 -8.93 0.65 -0.64
N PHE A 23 -8.24 0.53 -1.77
CA PHE A 23 -6.90 -0.04 -1.87
C PHE A 23 -5.85 1.03 -2.16
N LEU A 24 -4.84 1.12 -1.30
CA LEU A 24 -3.69 2.02 -1.41
C LEU A 24 -2.43 1.19 -1.71
N HIS A 25 -1.86 1.40 -2.90
CA HIS A 25 -0.66 0.69 -3.31
C HIS A 25 0.60 1.18 -2.59
N GLY A 26 1.69 0.42 -2.70
CA GLY A 26 3.00 0.78 -2.18
C GLY A 26 3.87 1.53 -3.19
N PHE A 27 5.08 1.84 -2.76
CA PHE A 27 6.11 2.53 -3.54
C PHE A 27 7.06 1.52 -4.23
N PRO A 28 7.50 1.75 -5.45
CA PRO A 28 7.01 2.69 -6.46
C PRO A 28 6.08 2.00 -7.47
N TYR A 29 4.91 1.62 -7.00
CA TYR A 29 3.91 0.89 -7.78
C TYR A 29 2.74 1.80 -8.18
N ASP A 30 1.68 1.22 -8.77
CA ASP A 30 0.41 1.86 -9.08
C ASP A 30 -0.77 0.95 -8.71
N HIS A 31 -2.01 1.39 -8.98
CA HIS A 31 -3.23 0.64 -8.69
C HIS A 31 -3.24 -0.80 -9.22
N THR A 32 -2.48 -1.09 -10.28
CA THR A 32 -2.47 -2.43 -10.89
C THR A 32 -1.84 -3.50 -9.99
N LEU A 33 -1.14 -3.10 -8.92
CA LEU A 33 -0.70 -4.00 -7.86
C LEU A 33 -1.88 -4.82 -7.32
N TRP A 34 -3.04 -4.21 -7.23
CA TRP A 34 -4.24 -4.80 -6.65
C TRP A 34 -5.08 -5.63 -7.62
N ASN A 35 -4.72 -5.65 -8.93
CA ASN A 35 -5.51 -6.36 -9.95
C ASN A 35 -5.80 -7.82 -9.62
N PRO A 36 -4.85 -8.64 -9.11
CA PRO A 36 -5.14 -10.03 -8.76
C PRO A 36 -6.18 -10.14 -7.64
N LEU A 37 -6.08 -9.30 -6.61
CA LEU A 37 -7.01 -9.29 -5.48
C LEU A 37 -8.38 -8.75 -5.89
N ILE A 38 -8.42 -7.62 -6.60
CA ILE A 38 -9.67 -7.01 -7.05
C ILE A 38 -10.45 -7.97 -7.95
N LYS A 39 -9.77 -8.69 -8.85
CA LYS A 39 -10.41 -9.70 -9.70
C LYS A 39 -11.11 -10.80 -8.88
N GLY A 40 -10.53 -11.20 -7.74
CA GLY A 40 -11.14 -12.18 -6.83
C GLY A 40 -12.28 -11.60 -5.99
N LEU A 41 -12.23 -10.33 -5.62
CA LEU A 41 -13.12 -9.71 -4.64
C LEU A 41 -14.28 -8.92 -5.26
N CYS A 42 -14.17 -8.40 -6.48
CA CYS A 42 -15.12 -7.44 -7.06
C CYS A 42 -16.50 -8.01 -7.37
N LYS A 43 -16.71 -9.33 -7.25
CA LYS A 43 -18.04 -9.94 -7.37
C LYS A 43 -18.90 -9.68 -6.12
N GLU A 44 -18.29 -9.57 -4.96
CA GLU A 44 -18.96 -9.44 -3.66
C GLU A 44 -18.72 -8.07 -2.98
N TYR A 45 -17.72 -7.32 -3.48
CA TYR A 45 -17.30 -6.04 -2.90
C TYR A 45 -17.17 -4.94 -3.96
N TYR A 46 -17.43 -3.71 -3.57
CA TYR A 46 -17.12 -2.55 -4.38
C TYR A 46 -15.67 -2.12 -4.14
N CYS A 47 -14.80 -2.43 -5.08
CA CYS A 47 -13.38 -2.19 -4.99
C CYS A 47 -13.01 -0.84 -5.61
N VAL A 48 -12.41 0.02 -4.81
CA VAL A 48 -11.85 1.32 -5.22
C VAL A 48 -10.34 1.26 -5.06
N SER A 49 -9.59 1.60 -6.08
CA SER A 49 -8.14 1.80 -6.00
C SER A 49 -7.77 3.10 -6.69
N TYR A 50 -6.67 3.72 -6.32
CA TYR A 50 -6.19 4.91 -7.02
C TYR A 50 -4.67 4.94 -7.06
N ASP A 51 -4.14 5.63 -8.05
CA ASP A 51 -2.71 5.90 -8.09
C ASP A 51 -2.40 7.04 -7.11
N ILE A 52 -1.52 6.78 -6.14
CA ILE A 52 -1.05 7.80 -5.20
C ILE A 52 -0.39 8.93 -5.99
N ARG A 53 -0.63 10.20 -5.59
CA ARG A 53 -0.08 11.36 -6.30
C ARG A 53 1.41 11.20 -6.59
N GLY A 54 1.82 11.57 -7.79
CA GLY A 54 3.19 11.44 -8.26
C GLY A 54 3.55 10.07 -8.83
N LEU A 55 2.66 9.07 -8.71
CA LEU A 55 2.84 7.72 -9.26
C LEU A 55 1.71 7.37 -10.23
N GLY A 56 1.91 6.35 -11.05
CA GLY A 56 0.93 5.89 -12.02
C GLY A 56 0.46 6.97 -12.98
N ALA A 57 -0.85 7.14 -13.11
CA ALA A 57 -1.50 8.15 -13.95
C ALA A 57 -1.99 9.38 -13.14
N SER A 58 -1.68 9.46 -11.85
CA SER A 58 -1.99 10.61 -11.02
C SER A 58 -1.07 11.80 -11.27
N SER A 59 -1.55 13.01 -10.97
CA SER A 59 -0.79 14.24 -11.16
C SER A 59 0.46 14.28 -10.29
N ILE A 60 1.50 14.95 -10.81
CA ILE A 60 2.80 15.01 -10.15
C ILE A 60 2.90 16.22 -9.21
N GLN A 61 2.19 17.31 -9.50
CA GLN A 61 2.26 18.57 -8.77
C GLN A 61 3.72 19.06 -8.58
N ASP A 62 4.06 19.61 -7.39
CA ASP A 62 5.38 20.17 -7.08
C ASP A 62 6.42 19.14 -6.61
N GLY A 63 5.98 17.95 -6.21
CA GLY A 63 6.84 16.88 -5.68
C GLY A 63 7.15 17.00 -4.18
N GLN A 64 6.57 17.97 -3.48
CA GLN A 64 6.71 18.14 -2.04
C GLN A 64 5.61 17.36 -1.31
N TYR A 65 5.77 16.04 -1.21
CA TYR A 65 4.76 15.18 -0.64
C TYR A 65 5.01 14.88 0.84
N THR A 66 3.89 14.63 1.54
CA THR A 66 3.88 14.17 2.92
C THR A 66 2.86 13.05 3.08
N ILE A 67 3.00 12.22 4.10
CA ILE A 67 1.97 11.22 4.44
C ILE A 67 0.65 11.92 4.76
N GLU A 68 0.68 13.11 5.39
CA GLU A 68 -0.51 13.91 5.66
C GLU A 68 -1.27 14.25 4.37
N GLY A 69 -0.56 14.74 3.34
CA GLY A 69 -1.18 15.05 2.05
C GLY A 69 -1.76 13.81 1.35
N PHE A 70 -1.15 12.64 1.53
CA PHE A 70 -1.72 11.39 1.02
C PHE A 70 -2.96 10.94 1.81
N VAL A 71 -3.05 11.25 3.11
CA VAL A 71 -4.26 11.02 3.91
C VAL A 71 -5.38 11.97 3.46
N ASP A 72 -5.05 13.22 3.19
CA ASP A 72 -6.02 14.19 2.64
C ASP A 72 -6.55 13.73 1.26
N ASP A 73 -5.69 13.14 0.44
CA ASP A 73 -6.10 12.51 -0.83
C ASP A 73 -7.10 11.36 -0.62
N LEU A 74 -6.81 10.47 0.33
CA LEU A 74 -7.72 9.37 0.67
C LEU A 74 -9.08 9.90 1.13
N GLU A 75 -9.08 10.90 2.02
CA GLU A 75 -10.31 11.53 2.50
C GLU A 75 -11.11 12.16 1.35
N MET A 76 -10.43 12.88 0.47
CA MET A 76 -11.02 13.51 -0.71
C MET A 76 -11.64 12.46 -1.66
N VAL A 77 -10.93 11.38 -1.97
CA VAL A 77 -11.45 10.27 -2.81
C VAL A 77 -12.70 9.66 -2.18
N MET A 78 -12.66 9.35 -0.88
CA MET A 78 -13.81 8.82 -0.15
C MET A 78 -15.02 9.74 -0.22
N LYS A 79 -14.82 11.05 -0.01
CA LYS A 79 -15.87 12.07 -0.06
C LYS A 79 -16.48 12.19 -1.46
N LYS A 80 -15.65 12.26 -2.50
CA LYS A 80 -16.10 12.42 -3.90
C LYS A 80 -16.87 11.20 -4.41
N LEU A 81 -16.53 10.00 -3.93
CA LEU A 81 -17.25 8.76 -4.27
C LEU A 81 -18.44 8.46 -3.34
N GLY A 82 -18.65 9.26 -2.30
CA GLY A 82 -19.73 9.06 -1.33
C GLY A 82 -19.56 7.80 -0.47
N LEU A 83 -18.32 7.32 -0.28
CA LEU A 83 -18.04 6.13 0.53
C LEU A 83 -18.34 6.44 2.00
N LYS A 84 -19.10 5.54 2.64
CA LYS A 84 -19.58 5.80 4.01
C LYS A 84 -18.61 5.30 5.09
N LYS A 85 -18.35 4.00 5.09
CA LYS A 85 -17.43 3.31 6.02
C LYS A 85 -16.67 2.21 5.29
N PRO A 86 -15.83 2.55 4.30
CA PRO A 86 -15.09 1.54 3.56
C PRO A 86 -14.12 0.77 4.47
N ILE A 87 -13.83 -0.46 4.09
CA ILE A 87 -12.62 -1.14 4.56
C ILE A 87 -11.44 -0.49 3.84
N VAL A 88 -10.41 -0.11 4.55
CA VAL A 88 -9.22 0.47 3.96
C VAL A 88 -8.09 -0.55 3.95
N CYS A 89 -7.48 -0.76 2.79
CA CYS A 89 -6.41 -1.73 2.56
C CYS A 89 -5.16 -1.02 2.07
N GLY A 90 -4.05 -1.13 2.80
CA GLY A 90 -2.78 -0.48 2.45
C GLY A 90 -1.63 -1.48 2.36
N PHE A 91 -0.87 -1.39 1.26
CA PHE A 91 0.34 -2.16 1.05
C PHE A 91 1.58 -1.28 1.25
N SER A 92 2.55 -1.70 2.08
CA SER A 92 3.83 -1.02 2.27
C SER A 92 3.63 0.48 2.58
N MET A 93 4.06 1.41 1.71
CA MET A 93 3.79 2.84 1.83
C MET A 93 2.29 3.16 1.96
N GLY A 94 1.42 2.43 1.25
CA GLY A 94 -0.03 2.55 1.42
C GLY A 94 -0.49 2.24 2.85
N GLY A 95 0.19 1.31 3.53
CA GLY A 95 -0.04 1.02 4.95
C GLY A 95 0.36 2.18 5.87
N TYR A 96 1.43 2.91 5.57
CA TYR A 96 1.79 4.13 6.32
C TYR A 96 0.68 5.19 6.24
N ILE A 97 0.11 5.36 5.03
CA ILE A 97 -1.01 6.28 4.80
C ILE A 97 -2.23 5.82 5.60
N VAL A 98 -2.54 4.52 5.55
CA VAL A 98 -3.67 3.93 6.28
C VAL A 98 -3.52 4.11 7.79
N LEU A 99 -2.37 3.77 8.37
CA LEU A 99 -2.14 3.94 9.80
C LEU A 99 -2.32 5.39 10.24
N ARG A 100 -1.80 6.34 9.46
CA ARG A 100 -1.98 7.77 9.75
C ARG A 100 -3.42 8.22 9.58
N ALA A 101 -4.16 7.70 8.59
CA ALA A 101 -5.58 7.97 8.43
C ALA A 101 -6.41 7.42 9.61
N LEU A 102 -6.06 6.25 10.15
CA LEU A 102 -6.71 5.68 11.33
C LEU A 102 -6.53 6.56 12.57
N GLU A 103 -5.35 7.11 12.78
CA GLU A 103 -5.14 8.05 13.90
C GLU A 103 -5.95 9.32 13.76
N ARG A 104 -6.14 9.82 12.54
CA ARG A 104 -6.88 11.07 12.27
C ARG A 104 -8.40 10.90 12.24
N MET A 105 -8.92 9.76 11.76
CA MET A 105 -10.34 9.62 11.42
C MET A 105 -10.81 8.15 11.38
N GLN A 106 -10.40 7.31 12.36
CA GLN A 106 -10.74 5.87 12.34
C GLN A 106 -12.26 5.60 12.31
N GLU A 107 -13.08 6.49 12.86
CA GLU A 107 -14.53 6.36 12.87
C GLU A 107 -15.16 6.37 11.46
N ARG A 108 -14.42 6.81 10.45
CA ARG A 108 -14.85 6.83 9.04
C ARG A 108 -14.62 5.51 8.32
N PHE A 109 -13.98 4.53 8.96
CA PHE A 109 -13.69 3.23 8.37
C PHE A 109 -14.48 2.11 9.02
N GLY A 110 -14.78 1.06 8.26
CA GLY A 110 -15.45 -0.15 8.75
C GLY A 110 -14.49 -1.24 9.20
N GLY A 111 -13.22 -1.13 8.87
CA GLY A 111 -12.14 -2.04 9.20
C GLY A 111 -10.87 -1.70 8.42
N VAL A 112 -9.79 -2.38 8.73
CA VAL A 112 -8.47 -2.12 8.14
C VAL A 112 -7.76 -3.40 7.72
N ILE A 113 -7.06 -3.33 6.60
CA ILE A 113 -6.16 -4.38 6.10
C ILE A 113 -4.79 -3.75 5.85
N LEU A 114 -3.75 -4.28 6.49
CA LEU A 114 -2.37 -3.86 6.30
C LEU A 114 -1.58 -5.03 5.69
N CYS A 115 -0.95 -4.79 4.56
CA CYS A 115 -0.16 -5.78 3.86
C CYS A 115 1.31 -5.32 3.81
N ASP A 116 2.24 -6.14 4.32
CA ASP A 116 3.68 -5.92 4.24
C ASP A 116 4.06 -4.47 4.61
N SER A 117 3.61 -4.02 5.79
CA SER A 117 3.79 -2.64 6.27
C SER A 117 4.14 -2.60 7.75
N VAL A 118 4.66 -1.47 8.21
CA VAL A 118 5.11 -1.26 9.61
C VAL A 118 4.63 0.07 10.16
N ALA A 119 4.53 0.16 11.50
CA ALA A 119 4.13 1.38 12.21
C ALA A 119 5.31 2.32 12.54
N GLN A 120 6.55 1.82 12.49
CA GLN A 120 7.74 2.57 12.84
C GLN A 120 8.09 3.62 11.77
N PRO A 121 8.65 4.77 12.16
CA PRO A 121 9.28 5.71 11.22
C PRO A 121 10.58 5.13 10.66
N ASP A 122 11.15 5.78 9.64
CA ASP A 122 12.52 5.46 9.24
C ASP A 122 13.51 5.76 10.37
N SER A 123 14.45 4.83 10.58
CA SER A 123 15.64 5.13 11.39
C SER A 123 16.51 6.22 10.73
N ASN A 124 17.47 6.75 11.46
CA ASN A 124 18.41 7.73 10.89
C ASN A 124 19.16 7.15 9.68
N GLU A 125 19.56 5.88 9.74
CA GLU A 125 20.20 5.14 8.64
C GLU A 125 19.23 4.99 7.46
N GLY A 126 17.96 4.70 7.72
CA GLY A 126 16.89 4.63 6.72
C GLY A 126 16.71 5.95 5.99
N LYS A 127 16.68 7.08 6.73
CA LYS A 127 16.60 8.44 6.16
C LYS A 127 17.80 8.75 5.29
N ILE A 128 19.02 8.42 5.77
CA ILE A 128 20.26 8.60 5.00
C ILE A 128 20.21 7.77 3.71
N LYS A 129 19.75 6.51 3.78
CA LYS A 129 19.60 5.65 2.60
C LYS A 129 18.65 6.27 1.57
N ARG A 130 17.48 6.76 2.00
CA ARG A 130 16.54 7.42 1.08
C ARG A 130 17.13 8.72 0.48
N SER A 131 17.84 9.51 1.27
CA SER A 131 18.51 10.71 0.78
C SER A 131 19.55 10.36 -0.31
N LYS A 132 20.36 9.32 -0.09
CA LYS A 132 21.31 8.81 -1.10
C LYS A 132 20.58 8.31 -2.35
N THR A 133 19.44 7.64 -2.19
CA THR A 133 18.62 7.20 -3.32
C THR A 133 18.12 8.39 -4.15
N ILE A 134 17.66 9.47 -3.51
CA ILE A 134 17.24 10.69 -4.21
C ILE A 134 18.41 11.26 -5.03
N GLN A 135 19.62 11.33 -4.44
CA GLN A 135 20.82 11.81 -5.13
C GLN A 135 21.23 10.90 -6.30
N SER A 136 21.11 9.59 -6.14
CA SER A 136 21.38 8.62 -7.22
C SER A 136 20.39 8.79 -8.38
N ILE A 137 19.09 8.96 -8.07
CA ILE A 137 18.08 9.23 -9.11
C ILE A 137 18.38 10.51 -9.89
N ASP A 138 18.90 11.55 -9.22
CA ASP A 138 19.29 12.81 -9.90
C ASP A 138 20.50 12.62 -10.82
N LYS A 139 21.46 11.79 -10.46
CA LYS A 139 22.69 11.55 -11.21
C LYS A 139 22.55 10.52 -12.32
N GLU A 140 21.86 9.42 -12.04
CA GLU A 140 21.86 8.21 -12.86
C GLU A 140 20.50 7.95 -13.53
N GLY A 141 19.47 8.75 -13.17
CA GLY A 141 18.11 8.54 -13.60
C GLY A 141 17.35 7.51 -12.73
N LEU A 142 16.08 7.34 -13.03
CA LEU A 142 15.18 6.52 -12.23
C LEU A 142 15.37 5.01 -12.43
N LYS A 143 15.72 4.58 -13.65
CA LYS A 143 15.72 3.17 -14.05
C LYS A 143 16.63 2.28 -13.19
N PRO A 144 17.92 2.62 -12.92
CA PRO A 144 18.80 1.77 -12.11
C PRO A 144 18.26 1.54 -10.69
N PHE A 145 17.66 2.58 -10.08
CA PHE A 145 17.01 2.46 -8.79
C PHE A 145 15.82 1.51 -8.85
N VAL A 146 14.94 1.68 -9.84
CA VAL A 146 13.72 0.85 -9.99
C VAL A 146 14.10 -0.61 -10.21
N GLU A 147 15.07 -0.91 -11.08
CA GLU A 147 15.55 -2.27 -11.33
C GLU A 147 16.02 -2.94 -10.03
N THR A 148 16.84 -2.25 -9.25
CA THR A 148 17.34 -2.77 -7.98
C THR A 148 16.20 -2.95 -6.97
N PHE A 149 15.36 -1.94 -6.81
CA PHE A 149 14.29 -1.94 -5.81
C PHE A 149 13.25 -3.03 -6.09
N VAL A 150 12.73 -3.09 -7.32
CA VAL A 150 11.71 -4.10 -7.69
C VAL A 150 12.26 -5.51 -7.54
N ASN A 151 13.50 -5.77 -7.99
CA ASN A 151 14.12 -7.09 -7.81
C ASN A 151 14.27 -7.50 -6.34
N ASN A 152 14.48 -6.56 -5.42
CA ASN A 152 14.60 -6.83 -4.00
C ASN A 152 13.25 -7.05 -3.29
N CYS A 153 12.14 -6.66 -3.91
CA CYS A 153 10.80 -6.87 -3.35
C CYS A 153 10.29 -8.30 -3.51
N PHE A 154 10.81 -9.06 -4.48
CA PHE A 154 10.31 -10.40 -4.83
C PHE A 154 11.25 -11.52 -4.45
N MET A 155 10.69 -12.64 -4.05
CA MET A 155 11.45 -13.87 -3.78
C MET A 155 12.13 -14.41 -5.04
N PRO A 156 13.33 -15.02 -4.89
CA PRO A 156 14.07 -15.60 -6.03
C PRO A 156 13.25 -16.58 -6.86
N TRP A 157 12.49 -17.47 -6.20
CA TRP A 157 11.64 -18.45 -6.88
C TRP A 157 10.54 -17.78 -7.74
N TYR A 158 9.95 -16.68 -7.24
CA TYR A 158 8.90 -15.96 -7.97
C TYR A 158 9.48 -15.27 -9.20
N LYS A 159 10.64 -14.62 -9.06
CA LYS A 159 11.35 -14.00 -10.18
C LYS A 159 11.72 -15.01 -11.28
N GLN A 160 12.14 -16.20 -10.88
CA GLN A 160 12.48 -17.27 -11.82
C GLN A 160 11.24 -17.79 -12.56
N LYS A 161 10.12 -17.93 -11.86
CA LYS A 161 8.88 -18.47 -12.40
C LYS A 161 8.07 -17.44 -13.20
N HIS A 162 8.18 -16.15 -12.84
CA HIS A 162 7.39 -15.05 -13.39
C HIS A 162 8.25 -13.85 -13.80
N PRO A 163 9.29 -14.03 -14.64
CA PRO A 163 10.18 -12.93 -15.05
C PRO A 163 9.41 -11.80 -15.75
N GLU A 164 8.36 -12.13 -16.51
CA GLU A 164 7.49 -11.17 -17.20
C GLU A 164 6.80 -10.20 -16.25
N VAL A 165 6.44 -10.65 -15.04
CA VAL A 165 5.83 -9.79 -14.01
C VAL A 165 6.85 -8.77 -13.52
N ILE A 166 8.06 -9.22 -13.23
CA ILE A 166 9.16 -8.37 -12.76
C ILE A 166 9.52 -7.32 -13.82
N GLU A 167 9.73 -7.76 -15.07
CA GLU A 167 10.03 -6.88 -16.19
C GLU A 167 8.93 -5.85 -16.45
N SER A 168 7.66 -6.27 -16.33
CA SER A 168 6.51 -5.37 -16.46
C SER A 168 6.54 -4.27 -15.39
N TRP A 169 6.81 -4.62 -14.13
CA TRP A 169 6.92 -3.65 -13.05
C TRP A 169 8.12 -2.72 -13.21
N ILE A 170 9.29 -3.25 -13.57
CA ILE A 170 10.48 -2.45 -13.86
C ILE A 170 10.19 -1.46 -15.00
N LYS A 171 9.65 -1.95 -16.11
CA LYS A 171 9.29 -1.11 -17.26
C LYS A 171 8.32 0.00 -16.86
N LYS A 172 7.27 -0.34 -16.11
CA LYS A 172 6.24 0.62 -15.70
C LYS A 172 6.80 1.68 -14.76
N ALA A 173 7.45 1.26 -13.67
CA ALA A 173 7.96 2.18 -12.66
C ALA A 173 9.13 3.04 -13.17
N SER A 174 9.93 2.54 -14.11
CA SER A 174 11.00 3.32 -14.76
C SER A 174 10.47 4.47 -15.64
N ASN A 175 9.19 4.42 -16.03
CA ASN A 175 8.53 5.49 -16.80
C ASN A 175 7.76 6.47 -15.90
N PHE A 176 7.75 6.30 -14.59
CA PHE A 176 7.18 7.29 -13.69
C PHE A 176 8.03 8.57 -13.65
N SER A 177 7.45 9.64 -13.16
CA SER A 177 8.20 10.87 -12.95
C SER A 177 9.24 10.70 -11.84
N ALA A 178 10.50 10.97 -12.13
CA ALA A 178 11.54 11.03 -11.09
C ALA A 178 11.18 12.02 -9.96
N LYS A 179 10.52 13.14 -10.30
CA LYS A 179 10.02 14.12 -9.32
C LYS A 179 8.97 13.48 -8.40
N GLY A 180 8.01 12.73 -8.95
CA GLY A 180 6.99 12.03 -8.17
C GLY A 180 7.59 10.96 -7.26
N VAL A 181 8.50 10.13 -7.79
CA VAL A 181 9.18 9.09 -7.02
C VAL A 181 10.01 9.69 -5.88
N LYS A 182 10.77 10.76 -6.14
CA LYS A 182 11.54 11.47 -5.09
C LYS A 182 10.62 12.09 -4.04
N GLY A 183 9.48 12.66 -4.45
CA GLY A 183 8.47 13.17 -3.52
C GLY A 183 7.92 12.09 -2.57
N CYS A 184 7.65 10.88 -3.08
CA CYS A 184 7.26 9.75 -2.24
C CYS A 184 8.37 9.32 -1.26
N LEU A 185 9.64 9.34 -1.69
CA LEU A 185 10.78 9.07 -0.80
C LEU A 185 10.84 10.09 0.34
N LEU A 186 10.63 11.38 0.06
CA LEU A 186 10.57 12.45 1.07
C LEU A 186 9.39 12.26 2.02
N ALA A 187 8.20 11.92 1.51
CA ALA A 187 7.02 11.63 2.33
C ALA A 187 7.29 10.50 3.32
N MET A 188 7.93 9.41 2.86
CA MET A 188 8.28 8.28 3.72
C MET A 188 9.34 8.64 4.77
N MET A 189 10.32 9.49 4.44
CA MET A 189 11.32 9.99 5.40
C MET A 189 10.70 10.81 6.53
N GLY A 190 9.65 11.55 6.21
CA GLY A 190 8.95 12.44 7.14
C GLY A 190 7.79 11.78 7.88
N ARG A 191 7.54 10.47 7.69
CA ARG A 191 6.39 9.81 8.33
C ARG A 191 6.51 9.74 9.84
N ASN A 192 5.37 9.83 10.49
CA ASN A 192 5.26 9.75 11.95
C ASN A 192 5.51 8.33 12.47
N ASP A 193 5.92 8.25 13.72
CA ASP A 193 5.88 7.01 14.49
C ASP A 193 4.44 6.73 14.90
N MET A 194 3.89 5.61 14.42
CA MET A 194 2.51 5.21 14.69
C MET A 194 2.40 4.14 15.79
N GLN A 195 3.53 3.72 16.42
CA GLN A 195 3.53 2.65 17.41
C GLN A 195 2.64 2.97 18.62
N ALA A 196 2.72 4.19 19.14
CA ALA A 196 1.92 4.61 20.28
C ALA A 196 0.41 4.64 20.00
N SER A 197 0.01 4.87 18.74
CA SER A 197 -1.39 4.94 18.32
C SER A 197 -2.03 3.57 18.08
N LEU A 198 -1.26 2.49 17.96
CA LEU A 198 -1.77 1.15 17.61
C LEU A 198 -2.83 0.64 18.60
N ALA A 199 -2.62 0.86 19.90
CA ALA A 199 -3.55 0.42 20.94
C ALA A 199 -4.90 1.15 20.90
N SER A 200 -4.97 2.32 20.25
CA SER A 200 -6.20 3.10 20.08
C SER A 200 -7.01 2.69 18.84
N ILE A 201 -6.47 1.83 17.99
CA ILE A 201 -7.16 1.33 16.79
C ILE A 201 -8.14 0.23 17.24
N THR A 202 -9.41 0.57 17.36
CA THR A 202 -10.46 -0.33 17.86
C THR A 202 -11.27 -1.01 16.76
N LEU A 203 -10.97 -0.72 15.50
CA LEU A 203 -11.59 -1.35 14.34
C LEU A 203 -11.12 -2.81 14.18
N PRO A 204 -11.96 -3.67 13.57
CA PRO A 204 -11.48 -4.95 13.07
C PRO A 204 -10.28 -4.73 12.13
N ALA A 205 -9.22 -5.51 12.32
CA ALA A 205 -7.99 -5.37 11.56
C ALA A 205 -7.48 -6.72 11.06
N LEU A 206 -6.97 -6.76 9.84
CA LEU A 206 -6.21 -7.85 9.27
C LEU A 206 -4.81 -7.35 8.94
N VAL A 207 -3.79 -8.06 9.41
CA VAL A 207 -2.39 -7.76 9.08
C VAL A 207 -1.82 -8.96 8.35
N ILE A 208 -1.37 -8.75 7.12
CA ILE A 208 -0.76 -9.77 6.25
C ILE A 208 0.73 -9.44 6.07
N CYS A 209 1.57 -10.46 6.10
CA CYS A 209 3.00 -10.31 5.84
C CYS A 209 3.57 -11.55 5.15
N GLY A 210 4.43 -11.36 4.16
CA GLY A 210 5.26 -12.42 3.63
C GLY A 210 6.27 -12.88 4.69
N LYS A 211 6.39 -14.20 4.88
CA LYS A 211 7.26 -14.76 5.93
C LYS A 211 8.73 -14.43 5.73
N GLU A 212 9.14 -14.28 4.47
CA GLU A 212 10.51 -13.98 4.04
C GLU A 212 10.72 -12.49 3.69
N ASP A 213 9.81 -11.61 4.13
CA ASP A 213 9.92 -10.17 3.86
C ASP A 213 11.13 -9.58 4.60
N THR A 214 12.09 -9.07 3.84
CA THR A 214 13.30 -8.41 4.35
C THR A 214 13.19 -6.89 4.40
N ILE A 215 12.13 -6.32 3.80
CA ILE A 215 11.87 -4.86 3.78
C ILE A 215 11.05 -4.46 5.00
N THR A 216 9.99 -5.24 5.29
CA THR A 216 9.18 -5.11 6.50
C THR A 216 9.18 -6.45 7.25
N PRO A 217 10.23 -6.73 8.06
CA PRO A 217 10.46 -8.04 8.64
C PRO A 217 9.28 -8.56 9.47
N ILE A 218 8.96 -9.83 9.32
CA ILE A 218 7.79 -10.48 9.91
C ILE A 218 7.66 -10.24 11.43
N ASN A 219 8.77 -10.26 12.18
CA ASN A 219 8.76 -10.02 13.60
C ASN A 219 8.29 -8.61 13.97
N VAL A 220 8.58 -7.62 13.12
CA VAL A 220 8.16 -6.22 13.29
C VAL A 220 6.67 -6.07 12.96
N VAL A 221 6.22 -6.71 11.88
CA VAL A 221 4.81 -6.69 11.45
C VAL A 221 3.93 -7.45 12.45
N GLU A 222 4.39 -8.59 12.95
CA GLU A 222 3.67 -9.35 14.00
C GLU A 222 3.57 -8.56 15.31
N ALA A 223 4.64 -7.86 15.70
CA ALA A 223 4.61 -6.98 16.89
C ALA A 223 3.61 -5.83 16.69
N MET A 224 3.53 -5.23 15.50
CA MET A 224 2.52 -4.24 15.16
C MET A 224 1.10 -4.82 15.31
N ALA A 225 0.85 -6.01 14.75
CA ALA A 225 -0.45 -6.68 14.85
C ALA A 225 -0.85 -6.96 16.31
N LYS A 226 0.08 -7.45 17.14
CA LYS A 226 -0.15 -7.71 18.57
C LYS A 226 -0.49 -6.45 19.36
N ALA A 227 0.00 -5.28 18.94
CA ALA A 227 -0.30 -4.01 19.58
C ALA A 227 -1.69 -3.45 19.22
N MET A 228 -2.36 -4.01 18.21
CA MET A 228 -3.71 -3.61 17.76
C MET A 228 -4.75 -4.53 18.41
N PRO A 229 -5.72 -4.03 19.22
CA PRO A 229 -6.60 -4.87 20.06
C PRO A 229 -7.48 -5.88 19.31
N LYS A 230 -7.80 -5.61 18.04
CA LYS A 230 -8.69 -6.45 17.21
C LYS A 230 -8.03 -6.92 15.93
N ALA A 231 -6.71 -7.03 15.91
CA ALA A 231 -6.00 -7.49 14.73
C ALA A 231 -5.90 -9.02 14.67
N HIS A 232 -6.14 -9.55 13.49
CA HIS A 232 -5.76 -10.89 13.07
C HIS A 232 -4.49 -10.81 12.25
N PHE A 233 -3.49 -11.61 12.60
CA PHE A 233 -2.23 -11.69 11.86
C PHE A 233 -2.19 -12.95 11.00
N VAL A 234 -1.82 -12.78 9.73
CA VAL A 234 -1.64 -13.86 8.76
C VAL A 234 -0.27 -13.73 8.11
N SER A 235 0.58 -14.74 8.24
CA SER A 235 1.82 -14.84 7.48
C SER A 235 1.64 -15.73 6.25
N ILE A 236 2.19 -15.30 5.10
CA ILE A 236 2.17 -16.08 3.88
C ILE A 236 3.55 -16.71 3.66
N GLU A 237 3.57 -18.04 3.70
CA GLU A 237 4.80 -18.84 3.55
C GLU A 237 5.46 -18.61 2.18
N LYS A 238 6.79 -18.63 2.16
CA LYS A 238 7.60 -18.51 0.94
C LYS A 238 7.40 -17.19 0.17
N CYS A 239 6.80 -16.18 0.77
CA CYS A 239 6.59 -14.86 0.17
C CYS A 239 7.51 -13.82 0.79
N GLY A 240 8.01 -12.92 -0.06
CA GLY A 240 8.75 -11.73 0.33
C GLY A 240 7.84 -10.52 0.54
N HIS A 241 8.37 -9.33 0.21
CA HIS A 241 7.63 -8.07 0.37
C HIS A 241 6.39 -7.93 -0.51
N MET A 242 6.29 -8.70 -1.58
CA MET A 242 5.15 -8.65 -2.49
C MET A 242 4.16 -9.79 -2.22
N SER A 243 3.88 -10.10 -0.96
CA SER A 243 3.08 -11.26 -0.55
C SER A 243 1.71 -11.32 -1.24
N VAL A 244 1.06 -10.17 -1.44
CA VAL A 244 -0.24 -10.02 -2.12
C VAL A 244 -0.19 -10.27 -3.63
N VAL A 245 1.01 -10.36 -4.20
CA VAL A 245 1.24 -10.69 -5.62
C VAL A 245 1.84 -12.10 -5.75
N GLU A 246 2.82 -12.45 -4.91
CA GLU A 246 3.52 -13.73 -4.95
C GLU A 246 2.61 -14.92 -4.64
N ASP A 247 1.67 -14.75 -3.71
CA ASP A 247 0.61 -15.73 -3.43
C ASP A 247 -0.75 -15.03 -3.28
N ALA A 248 -1.19 -14.40 -4.38
CA ALA A 248 -2.48 -13.72 -4.42
C ALA A 248 -3.67 -14.61 -4.00
N PRO A 249 -3.74 -15.92 -4.33
CA PRO A 249 -4.80 -16.79 -3.83
C PRO A 249 -4.89 -16.82 -2.31
N LYS A 250 -3.77 -16.98 -1.58
CA LYS A 250 -3.77 -16.98 -0.10
C LYS A 250 -4.12 -15.61 0.48
N ALA A 251 -3.63 -14.53 -0.14
CA ALA A 251 -4.01 -13.18 0.27
C ALA A 251 -5.52 -12.95 0.10
N ILE A 252 -6.13 -13.40 -1.01
CA ILE A 252 -7.57 -13.32 -1.25
C ILE A 252 -8.34 -14.14 -0.20
N GLU A 253 -7.92 -15.37 0.09
CA GLU A 253 -8.53 -16.23 1.10
C GLU A 253 -8.56 -15.55 2.48
N ALA A 254 -7.42 -15.00 2.91
CA ALA A 254 -7.30 -14.30 4.20
C ALA A 254 -8.19 -13.05 4.24
N ILE A 255 -8.20 -12.25 3.18
CA ILE A 255 -9.00 -11.04 3.06
C ILE A 255 -10.49 -11.38 3.05
N ASP A 256 -10.92 -12.35 2.25
CA ASP A 256 -12.34 -12.74 2.14
C ASP A 256 -12.86 -13.30 3.48
N ALA A 257 -12.08 -14.16 4.15
CA ALA A 257 -12.43 -14.68 5.48
C ALA A 257 -12.59 -13.54 6.51
N PHE A 258 -11.67 -12.57 6.50
CA PHE A 258 -11.74 -11.39 7.37
C PHE A 258 -12.99 -10.55 7.08
N LEU A 259 -13.25 -10.23 5.81
CA LEU A 259 -14.39 -9.41 5.39
C LEU A 259 -15.74 -10.05 5.74
N LYS A 260 -15.86 -11.37 5.62
CA LYS A 260 -17.04 -12.13 6.05
C LYS A 260 -17.23 -12.14 7.57
N GLY A 261 -16.15 -12.05 8.33
CA GLY A 261 -16.18 -11.95 9.80
C GLY A 261 -16.61 -10.58 10.34
N ILE A 262 -16.54 -9.53 9.54
CA ILE A 262 -16.96 -8.18 9.96
C ILE A 262 -18.49 -8.07 9.79
N LYS A 263 -19.21 -7.91 10.92
CA LYS A 263 -20.65 -7.67 10.89
C LYS A 263 -20.98 -6.44 10.03
N LYS A 264 -22.06 -6.55 9.26
CA LYS A 264 -22.60 -5.43 8.47
C LYS A 264 -23.09 -4.30 9.34
#